data_45e7e8a4f8155a710600a8647fadf269
#
_entry.id   45e7e8a4f8155a710600a8647fadf269
#
_cell.length_a   1.000
_cell.length_b   1.000
_cell.length_c   1.000
_cell.angle_alpha   90.00
_cell.angle_beta   90.00
_cell.angle_gamma   90.00
#
_symmetry.space_group_name_H-M   'P 1'
#
loop_
_entity.id
_entity.type
_entity.pdbx_description
1 polymer ?
#
loop_
_entity_poly.entity_id
_entity_poly.type
_entity_poly.pdbx_seq_one_letter_code
_entity_poly.pdbx_strand_id
1 'polypeptide(L)'
;MFENFPHPIVLAHRGDLAHAPENTLPSFQQAIQKGADGVELDAKLTADGHVIVFHDMTVERTTDGKGRIASLSLKELRDLDAGNWFDAKFKGTKVPLLEEVFETVGKDRLINIELTNYSTPRDGLVDKVCELIKKHNNQKQIIFSSFFASNLKRASQLLPEIPRGLLAMPGVTGIWARSFGFMFGEYQALHPHISSVSREQILRVHRLNRRVHVWTANLPEEVTRLRDWGVDGIFSDDPQTALQALGRGS
;
A
#
# COMPACT_ATOMS: atom_id res chain seq x y z
N MET A 1 12.39 10.61 -6.75
CA MET A 1 10.96 10.26 -6.60
C MET A 1 10.29 11.08 -5.49
N PHE A 2 10.69 10.96 -4.23
CA PHE A 2 10.00 11.60 -3.10
C PHE A 2 10.20 13.13 -3.00
N GLU A 3 11.24 13.67 -3.60
CA GLU A 3 11.61 15.10 -3.52
C GLU A 3 10.57 16.05 -4.14
N ASN A 4 9.69 15.52 -4.99
CA ASN A 4 8.63 16.29 -5.64
C ASN A 4 7.33 16.38 -4.81
N PHE A 5 7.30 15.73 -3.64
CA PHE A 5 6.11 15.70 -2.78
C PHE A 5 6.39 16.41 -1.46
N PRO A 6 5.39 17.08 -0.86
CA PRO A 6 5.49 17.63 0.47
C PRO A 6 5.78 16.54 1.51
N HIS A 7 6.46 16.89 2.60
CA HIS A 7 6.73 15.97 3.70
C HIS A 7 5.95 16.32 4.97
N PRO A 8 5.42 15.31 5.68
CA PRO A 8 5.32 13.91 5.28
C PRO A 8 4.36 13.71 4.10
N ILE A 9 4.67 12.74 3.22
CA ILE A 9 3.73 12.30 2.17
C ILE A 9 2.53 11.61 2.82
N VAL A 10 1.34 11.76 2.22
CA VAL A 10 0.12 11.07 2.64
C VAL A 10 -0.24 10.04 1.58
N LEU A 11 -0.18 8.76 1.96
CA LEU A 11 -0.59 7.63 1.15
C LEU A 11 -1.95 7.11 1.67
N ALA A 12 -2.97 7.11 0.82
CA ALA A 12 -4.28 6.61 1.15
C ALA A 12 -4.27 5.07 1.23
N HIS A 13 -4.41 4.52 2.44
CA HIS A 13 -4.36 3.10 2.74
C HIS A 13 -5.55 2.38 2.11
N ARG A 14 -5.30 1.53 1.11
CA ARG A 14 -6.31 0.88 0.26
C ARG A 14 -7.26 1.89 -0.43
N GLY A 15 -6.79 3.11 -0.66
CA GLY A 15 -7.58 4.25 -1.11
C GLY A 15 -8.20 5.07 0.03
N ASP A 16 -9.31 5.73 -0.22
CA ASP A 16 -10.09 6.50 0.77
C ASP A 16 -11.02 5.56 1.54
N LEU A 17 -10.42 4.65 2.33
CA LEU A 17 -11.10 3.56 3.01
C LEU A 17 -12.22 4.03 3.96
N ALA A 18 -12.09 5.23 4.53
CA ALA A 18 -13.12 5.79 5.42
C ALA A 18 -14.44 6.13 4.67
N HIS A 19 -14.40 6.33 3.36
CA HIS A 19 -15.55 6.87 2.59
C HIS A 19 -15.92 6.05 1.35
N ALA A 20 -15.10 5.05 0.97
CA ALA A 20 -15.33 4.17 -0.17
C ALA A 20 -14.80 2.75 0.11
N PRO A 21 -15.31 1.70 -0.59
CA PRO A 21 -14.88 0.33 -0.35
C PRO A 21 -13.39 0.16 -0.66
N GLU A 22 -12.65 -0.43 0.28
CA GLU A 22 -11.20 -0.63 0.20
C GLU A 22 -10.76 -1.35 -1.08
N ASN A 23 -9.57 -1.01 -1.57
CA ASN A 23 -8.95 -1.66 -2.73
C ASN A 23 -9.83 -1.66 -4.00
N THR A 24 -10.60 -0.60 -4.22
CA THR A 24 -11.46 -0.42 -5.41
C THR A 24 -11.13 0.86 -6.17
N LEU A 25 -11.49 0.92 -7.46
CA LEU A 25 -11.26 2.13 -8.27
C LEU A 25 -11.94 3.37 -7.69
N PRO A 26 -13.22 3.32 -7.21
CA PRO A 26 -13.85 4.46 -6.53
C PRO A 26 -13.06 4.97 -5.33
N SER A 27 -12.49 4.07 -4.50
CA SER A 27 -11.70 4.44 -3.34
C SER A 27 -10.41 5.17 -3.73
N PHE A 28 -9.69 4.67 -4.74
CA PHE A 28 -8.49 5.32 -5.25
C PHE A 28 -8.80 6.68 -5.90
N GLN A 29 -9.87 6.76 -6.68
CA GLN A 29 -10.34 8.00 -7.29
C GLN A 29 -10.63 9.08 -6.25
N GLN A 30 -11.39 8.73 -5.20
CA GLN A 30 -11.71 9.67 -4.12
C GLN A 30 -10.45 10.13 -3.37
N ALA A 31 -9.51 9.22 -3.07
CA ALA A 31 -8.25 9.57 -2.44
C ALA A 31 -7.47 10.63 -3.24
N ILE A 32 -7.35 10.44 -4.55
CA ILE A 32 -6.66 11.40 -5.43
C ILE A 32 -7.41 12.73 -5.53
N GLN A 33 -8.74 12.71 -5.64
CA GLN A 33 -9.58 13.92 -5.66
C GLN A 33 -9.46 14.73 -4.37
N LYS A 34 -9.30 14.07 -3.23
CA LYS A 34 -9.06 14.70 -1.92
C LYS A 34 -7.62 15.18 -1.72
N GLY A 35 -6.74 14.99 -2.70
CA GLY A 35 -5.37 15.53 -2.70
C GLY A 35 -4.32 14.63 -2.09
N ALA A 36 -4.58 13.34 -1.86
CA ALA A 36 -3.56 12.40 -1.41
C ALA A 36 -2.34 12.42 -2.35
N ASP A 37 -1.13 12.31 -1.79
CA ASP A 37 0.11 12.25 -2.58
C ASP A 37 0.24 10.93 -3.35
N GLY A 38 -0.48 9.92 -2.91
CA GLY A 38 -0.56 8.63 -3.55
C GLY A 38 -1.54 7.71 -2.85
N VAL A 39 -1.57 6.47 -3.32
CA VAL A 39 -2.39 5.40 -2.75
C VAL A 39 -1.51 4.22 -2.34
N GLU A 40 -2.01 3.45 -1.42
CA GLU A 40 -1.48 2.13 -1.10
C GLU A 40 -2.50 1.08 -1.50
N LEU A 41 -2.04 -0.09 -1.91
CA LEU A 41 -2.86 -1.20 -2.35
C LEU A 41 -2.20 -2.56 -2.12
N ASP A 42 -3.03 -3.59 -2.03
CA ASP A 42 -2.65 -4.99 -1.82
C ASP A 42 -2.69 -5.78 -3.13
N ALA A 43 -1.55 -6.25 -3.63
CA ALA A 43 -1.50 -7.04 -4.86
C ALA A 43 -1.58 -8.55 -4.57
N LYS A 44 -2.43 -9.27 -5.34
CA LYS A 44 -2.57 -10.73 -5.30
C LYS A 44 -2.69 -11.32 -6.71
N LEU A 45 -2.44 -12.64 -6.83
CA LEU A 45 -2.69 -13.38 -8.05
C LEU A 45 -4.00 -14.17 -8.00
N THR A 46 -4.72 -14.16 -9.10
CA THR A 46 -5.83 -15.08 -9.38
C THR A 46 -5.31 -16.47 -9.75
N ALA A 47 -6.22 -17.48 -9.79
CA ALA A 47 -5.88 -18.82 -10.21
C ALA A 47 -5.34 -18.90 -11.66
N ASP A 48 -5.77 -17.99 -12.53
CA ASP A 48 -5.36 -17.89 -13.94
C ASP A 48 -4.26 -16.83 -14.17
N GLY A 49 -3.60 -16.34 -13.09
CA GLY A 49 -2.36 -15.57 -13.15
C GLY A 49 -2.51 -14.07 -13.45
N HIS A 50 -3.68 -13.49 -13.23
CA HIS A 50 -3.88 -12.04 -13.29
C HIS A 50 -3.54 -11.38 -11.95
N VAL A 51 -2.97 -10.18 -11.99
CA VAL A 51 -2.71 -9.38 -10.78
C VAL A 51 -3.93 -8.52 -10.48
N ILE A 52 -4.59 -8.83 -9.38
CA ILE A 52 -5.72 -8.07 -8.84
C ILE A 52 -5.31 -7.29 -7.60
N VAL A 53 -6.16 -6.34 -7.19
CA VAL A 53 -5.98 -5.57 -5.97
C VAL A 53 -7.02 -6.02 -4.94
N PHE A 54 -6.54 -6.68 -3.86
CA PHE A 54 -7.39 -7.26 -2.82
C PHE A 54 -6.58 -7.60 -1.56
N HIS A 55 -7.11 -7.30 -0.36
CA HIS A 55 -6.36 -7.49 0.90
C HIS A 55 -6.42 -8.93 1.42
N ASP A 56 -7.61 -9.50 1.61
CA ASP A 56 -7.78 -10.79 2.29
C ASP A 56 -7.36 -11.97 1.41
N MET A 57 -7.19 -13.14 2.01
CA MET A 57 -6.95 -14.39 1.28
C MET A 57 -8.23 -14.95 0.65
N THR A 58 -9.39 -14.49 1.13
CA THR A 58 -10.73 -14.95 0.72
C THR A 58 -11.62 -13.74 0.44
N VAL A 59 -12.68 -13.92 -0.36
CA VAL A 59 -13.50 -12.82 -0.87
C VAL A 59 -14.67 -12.40 0.03
N GLU A 60 -14.97 -13.16 1.09
CA GLU A 60 -16.21 -13.07 1.86
C GLU A 60 -16.43 -11.72 2.58
N ARG A 61 -15.37 -11.06 3.05
CA ARG A 61 -15.51 -9.85 3.87
C ARG A 61 -15.94 -8.63 3.04
N THR A 62 -15.42 -8.51 1.83
CA THR A 62 -15.56 -7.31 1.00
C THR A 62 -16.22 -7.56 -0.34
N THR A 63 -16.86 -8.74 -0.52
CA THR A 63 -17.68 -9.06 -1.69
C THR A 63 -18.91 -9.88 -1.30
N ASP A 64 -19.80 -10.08 -2.25
CA ASP A 64 -20.96 -10.99 -2.15
C ASP A 64 -20.63 -12.45 -2.47
N GLY A 65 -19.35 -12.77 -2.75
CA GLY A 65 -18.91 -14.12 -3.12
C GLY A 65 -18.34 -14.93 -1.97
N LYS A 66 -17.80 -16.11 -2.31
CA LYS A 66 -17.11 -17.03 -1.40
C LYS A 66 -15.92 -17.69 -2.10
N GLY A 67 -14.86 -17.93 -1.35
CA GLY A 67 -13.70 -18.69 -1.82
C GLY A 67 -12.38 -17.96 -1.67
N ARG A 68 -11.31 -18.72 -1.92
CA ARG A 68 -9.93 -18.20 -1.84
C ARG A 68 -9.55 -17.53 -3.16
N ILE A 69 -8.95 -16.36 -3.09
CA ILE A 69 -8.45 -15.61 -4.26
C ILE A 69 -7.59 -16.50 -5.17
N ALA A 70 -6.64 -17.24 -4.60
CA ALA A 70 -5.74 -18.12 -5.36
C ALA A 70 -6.44 -19.30 -6.06
N SER A 71 -7.74 -19.53 -5.80
CA SER A 71 -8.54 -20.60 -6.41
C SER A 71 -9.61 -20.06 -7.37
N LEU A 72 -9.77 -18.75 -7.51
CA LEU A 72 -10.75 -18.09 -8.37
C LEU A 72 -10.06 -17.50 -9.60
N SER A 73 -10.66 -17.66 -10.77
CA SER A 73 -10.27 -17.02 -12.00
C SER A 73 -10.61 -15.51 -11.98
N LEU A 74 -9.96 -14.73 -12.83
CA LEU A 74 -10.32 -13.31 -13.00
C LEU A 74 -11.81 -13.14 -13.33
N LYS A 75 -12.36 -14.00 -14.20
CA LYS A 75 -13.78 -13.94 -14.58
C LYS A 75 -14.67 -14.08 -13.35
N GLU A 76 -14.45 -15.11 -12.52
CA GLU A 76 -15.24 -15.34 -11.30
C GLU A 76 -15.14 -14.15 -10.33
N LEU A 77 -13.95 -13.57 -10.14
CA LEU A 77 -13.74 -12.40 -9.30
C LEU A 77 -14.42 -11.14 -9.85
N ARG A 78 -14.44 -10.96 -11.18
CA ARG A 78 -15.11 -9.81 -11.83
C ARG A 78 -16.63 -9.93 -11.84
N ASP A 79 -17.18 -11.10 -11.63
CA ASP A 79 -18.63 -11.30 -11.47
C ASP A 79 -19.12 -10.84 -10.09
N LEU A 80 -18.24 -10.76 -9.07
CA LEU A 80 -18.58 -10.33 -7.70
C LEU A 80 -18.83 -8.83 -7.59
N ASP A 81 -19.61 -8.47 -6.58
CA ASP A 81 -19.82 -7.08 -6.14
C ASP A 81 -18.91 -6.77 -4.95
N ALA A 82 -17.92 -5.89 -5.16
CA ALA A 82 -16.96 -5.46 -4.15
C ALA A 82 -17.31 -4.11 -3.49
N GLY A 83 -18.52 -3.60 -3.70
CA GLY A 83 -18.92 -2.27 -3.19
C GLY A 83 -20.12 -2.27 -2.27
N ASN A 84 -21.14 -3.10 -2.53
CA ASN A 84 -22.41 -3.07 -1.82
C ASN A 84 -22.31 -3.38 -0.31
N TRP A 85 -21.27 -4.09 0.11
CA TRP A 85 -20.98 -4.35 1.53
C TRP A 85 -20.67 -3.07 2.32
N PHE A 86 -20.09 -2.07 1.64
CA PHE A 86 -19.71 -0.79 2.25
C PHE A 86 -20.90 0.19 2.27
N ASP A 87 -21.51 0.41 1.12
CA ASP A 87 -22.69 1.28 0.95
C ASP A 87 -23.38 0.95 -0.38
N ALA A 88 -24.71 0.97 -0.40
CA ALA A 88 -25.53 0.67 -1.59
C ALA A 88 -25.19 1.53 -2.81
N LYS A 89 -24.68 2.76 -2.63
CA LYS A 89 -24.23 3.64 -3.72
C LYS A 89 -23.05 3.07 -4.51
N PHE A 90 -22.28 2.15 -3.92
CA PHE A 90 -21.16 1.46 -4.56
C PHE A 90 -21.52 0.10 -5.15
N LYS A 91 -22.81 -0.27 -5.14
CA LYS A 91 -23.27 -1.53 -5.72
C LYS A 91 -22.78 -1.70 -7.16
N GLY A 92 -22.26 -2.89 -7.48
CA GLY A 92 -21.71 -3.22 -8.79
C GLY A 92 -20.24 -2.88 -8.98
N THR A 93 -19.58 -2.30 -7.97
CA THR A 93 -18.13 -2.09 -7.98
C THR A 93 -17.41 -3.43 -8.11
N LYS A 94 -16.39 -3.47 -8.98
CA LYS A 94 -15.64 -4.69 -9.27
C LYS A 94 -14.30 -4.73 -8.55
N VAL A 95 -13.81 -5.94 -8.29
CA VAL A 95 -12.41 -6.17 -7.87
C VAL A 95 -11.49 -5.69 -9.01
N PRO A 96 -10.59 -4.71 -8.80
CA PRO A 96 -9.81 -4.16 -9.89
C PRO A 96 -8.58 -5.00 -10.23
N LEU A 97 -8.17 -4.92 -11.50
CA LEU A 97 -6.83 -5.29 -11.93
C LEU A 97 -5.82 -4.21 -11.51
N LEU A 98 -4.58 -4.59 -11.27
CA LEU A 98 -3.52 -3.63 -10.96
C LEU A 98 -3.33 -2.59 -12.08
N GLU A 99 -3.45 -2.99 -13.34
CA GLU A 99 -3.32 -2.07 -14.49
C GLU A 99 -4.45 -1.03 -14.55
N GLU A 100 -5.68 -1.36 -14.13
CA GLU A 100 -6.78 -0.40 -14.01
C GLU A 100 -6.49 0.66 -12.93
N VAL A 101 -5.81 0.26 -11.86
CA VAL A 101 -5.37 1.22 -10.83
C VAL A 101 -4.30 2.16 -11.37
N PHE A 102 -3.35 1.69 -12.18
CA PHE A 102 -2.37 2.55 -12.83
C PHE A 102 -3.01 3.64 -13.69
N GLU A 103 -4.08 3.30 -14.41
CA GLU A 103 -4.84 4.26 -15.22
C GLU A 103 -5.61 5.25 -14.35
N THR A 104 -6.25 4.77 -13.29
CA THR A 104 -7.07 5.56 -12.37
C THR A 104 -6.24 6.58 -11.58
N VAL A 105 -5.08 6.18 -11.06
CA VAL A 105 -4.21 7.03 -10.24
C VAL A 105 -3.43 8.03 -11.07
N GLY A 106 -3.16 7.68 -12.33
CA GLY A 106 -2.40 8.54 -13.26
C GLY A 106 -0.90 8.53 -12.98
N LYS A 107 -0.14 9.43 -13.64
CA LYS A 107 1.33 9.44 -13.62
C LYS A 107 1.95 10.39 -12.58
N ASP A 108 1.16 11.22 -11.95
CA ASP A 108 1.63 12.29 -11.05
C ASP A 108 1.48 11.95 -9.56
N ARG A 109 1.06 10.73 -9.25
CA ARG A 109 0.81 10.26 -7.89
C ARG A 109 1.61 9.00 -7.57
N LEU A 110 1.93 8.81 -6.31
CA LEU A 110 2.63 7.62 -5.83
C LEU A 110 1.67 6.42 -5.71
N ILE A 111 2.20 5.23 -5.93
CA ILE A 111 1.49 3.98 -5.69
C ILE A 111 2.40 3.08 -4.86
N ASN A 112 2.02 2.85 -3.61
CA ASN A 112 2.67 1.84 -2.78
C ASN A 112 2.00 0.49 -3.02
N ILE A 113 2.72 -0.45 -3.61
CA ILE A 113 2.21 -1.81 -3.87
C ILE A 113 2.71 -2.74 -2.78
N GLU A 114 1.79 -3.20 -1.92
CA GLU A 114 2.09 -4.28 -1.00
C GLU A 114 2.04 -5.63 -1.72
N LEU A 115 3.15 -6.39 -1.64
CA LEU A 115 3.27 -7.72 -2.23
C LEU A 115 2.76 -8.75 -1.21
N THR A 116 1.47 -9.11 -1.30
CA THR A 116 0.71 -9.80 -0.23
C THR A 116 0.48 -11.31 -0.46
N ASN A 117 1.40 -11.99 -1.17
CA ASN A 117 1.32 -13.45 -1.38
C ASN A 117 1.76 -14.28 -0.16
N TYR A 118 1.39 -13.85 1.04
CA TYR A 118 1.83 -14.46 2.31
C TYR A 118 1.37 -15.90 2.50
N SER A 119 0.25 -16.27 1.90
CA SER A 119 -0.25 -17.67 1.90
C SER A 119 0.25 -18.49 0.71
N THR A 120 0.82 -17.86 -0.31
CA THR A 120 1.27 -18.47 -1.57
C THR A 120 2.66 -17.93 -1.99
N PRO A 121 3.70 -18.03 -1.14
CA PRO A 121 4.95 -17.26 -1.28
C PRO A 121 5.79 -17.60 -2.53
N ARG A 122 5.36 -18.58 -3.33
CA ARG A 122 6.03 -19.02 -4.57
C ARG A 122 5.13 -18.95 -5.80
N ASP A 123 4.05 -18.17 -5.76
CA ASP A 123 3.06 -18.06 -6.83
C ASP A 123 3.51 -17.20 -8.03
N GLY A 124 4.65 -16.51 -7.93
CA GLY A 124 5.15 -15.65 -9.00
C GLY A 124 4.56 -14.22 -9.00
N LEU A 125 3.83 -13.81 -7.95
CA LEU A 125 3.24 -12.47 -7.84
C LEU A 125 4.26 -11.37 -8.12
N VAL A 126 5.45 -11.42 -7.51
CA VAL A 126 6.47 -10.37 -7.64
C VAL A 126 6.89 -10.18 -9.09
N ASP A 127 7.10 -11.30 -9.81
CA ASP A 127 7.48 -11.28 -11.22
C ASP A 127 6.39 -10.64 -12.08
N LYS A 128 5.13 -11.02 -11.87
CA LYS A 128 3.98 -10.49 -12.61
C LYS A 128 3.75 -9.00 -12.35
N VAL A 129 3.85 -8.57 -11.11
CA VAL A 129 3.75 -7.14 -10.74
C VAL A 129 4.86 -6.33 -11.42
N CYS A 130 6.12 -6.81 -11.39
CA CYS A 130 7.24 -6.15 -12.05
C CYS A 130 7.08 -6.11 -13.58
N GLU A 131 6.52 -7.15 -14.19
CA GLU A 131 6.20 -7.20 -15.62
C GLU A 131 5.18 -6.11 -15.99
N LEU A 132 4.09 -5.98 -15.23
CA LEU A 132 3.06 -4.96 -15.45
C LEU A 132 3.61 -3.54 -15.28
N ILE A 133 4.42 -3.28 -14.24
CA ILE A 133 5.05 -1.98 -14.03
C ILE A 133 5.91 -1.57 -15.24
N LYS A 134 6.71 -2.50 -15.79
CA LYS A 134 7.51 -2.26 -17.01
C LYS A 134 6.62 -1.98 -18.21
N LYS A 135 5.60 -2.81 -18.44
CA LYS A 135 4.64 -2.69 -19.57
C LYS A 135 3.96 -1.32 -19.58
N HIS A 136 3.60 -0.81 -18.41
CA HIS A 136 2.88 0.47 -18.27
C HIS A 136 3.80 1.68 -18.01
N ASN A 137 5.13 1.50 -17.96
CA ASN A 137 6.12 2.55 -17.69
C ASN A 137 5.85 3.30 -16.37
N ASN A 138 5.54 2.56 -15.28
CA ASN A 138 5.15 3.13 -14.00
C ASN A 138 6.27 3.20 -12.95
N GLN A 139 7.52 2.83 -13.29
CA GLN A 139 8.63 2.69 -12.35
C GLN A 139 8.85 3.92 -11.46
N LYS A 140 8.62 5.12 -12.00
CA LYS A 140 8.85 6.40 -11.30
C LYS A 140 7.84 6.73 -10.20
N GLN A 141 6.74 5.97 -10.11
CA GLN A 141 5.65 6.22 -9.16
C GLN A 141 5.58 5.17 -8.05
N ILE A 142 6.21 4.01 -8.28
CA ILE A 142 6.00 2.83 -7.44
C ILE A 142 6.92 2.85 -6.23
N ILE A 143 6.35 2.42 -5.12
CA ILE A 143 7.05 1.98 -3.91
C ILE A 143 6.61 0.53 -3.67
N PHE A 144 7.53 -0.39 -3.49
CA PHE A 144 7.17 -1.73 -3.04
C PHE A 144 7.14 -1.79 -1.52
N SER A 145 6.19 -2.53 -0.97
CA SER A 145 6.19 -2.91 0.45
C SER A 145 5.88 -4.40 0.62
N SER A 146 6.36 -5.00 1.69
CA SER A 146 6.02 -6.37 2.08
C SER A 146 6.50 -6.66 3.51
N PHE A 147 5.79 -7.57 4.21
CA PHE A 147 6.29 -8.22 5.42
C PHE A 147 7.34 -9.29 5.10
N PHE A 148 7.38 -9.80 3.86
CA PHE A 148 8.34 -10.82 3.43
C PHE A 148 9.55 -10.17 2.76
N ALA A 149 10.70 -10.25 3.43
CA ALA A 149 11.99 -9.81 2.90
C ALA A 149 12.35 -10.47 1.55
N SER A 150 11.89 -11.72 1.33
CA SER A 150 12.08 -12.44 0.07
C SER A 150 11.41 -11.76 -1.12
N ASN A 151 10.20 -11.21 -0.94
CA ASN A 151 9.48 -10.46 -1.97
C ASN A 151 10.26 -9.20 -2.37
N LEU A 152 10.72 -8.44 -1.36
CA LEU A 152 11.49 -7.21 -1.58
C LEU A 152 12.85 -7.51 -2.23
N LYS A 153 13.50 -8.63 -1.85
CA LYS A 153 14.74 -9.10 -2.50
C LYS A 153 14.47 -9.48 -3.97
N ARG A 154 13.38 -10.20 -4.26
CA ARG A 154 13.02 -10.52 -5.65
C ARG A 154 12.71 -9.28 -6.46
N ALA A 155 11.95 -8.34 -5.90
CA ALA A 155 11.65 -7.05 -6.54
C ALA A 155 12.92 -6.25 -6.85
N SER A 156 13.91 -6.23 -5.93
CA SER A 156 15.18 -5.53 -6.17
C SER A 156 16.03 -6.12 -7.30
N GLN A 157 15.89 -7.42 -7.55
CA GLN A 157 16.57 -8.08 -8.69
C GLN A 157 15.94 -7.72 -10.03
N LEU A 158 14.61 -7.50 -10.06
CA LEU A 158 13.84 -7.24 -11.28
C LEU A 158 13.74 -5.77 -11.64
N LEU A 159 13.66 -4.89 -10.61
CA LEU A 159 13.49 -3.44 -10.71
C LEU A 159 14.29 -2.75 -9.58
N PRO A 160 15.64 -2.74 -9.66
CA PRO A 160 16.51 -2.23 -8.61
C PRO A 160 16.30 -0.74 -8.31
N GLU A 161 15.83 0.04 -9.28
CA GLU A 161 15.55 1.47 -9.18
C GLU A 161 14.31 1.80 -8.34
N ILE A 162 13.39 0.85 -8.14
CA ILE A 162 12.17 1.08 -7.36
C ILE A 162 12.45 0.95 -5.86
N PRO A 163 12.11 1.98 -5.05
CA PRO A 163 12.32 1.93 -3.61
C PRO A 163 11.44 0.86 -2.93
N ARG A 164 11.99 0.29 -1.87
CA ARG A 164 11.39 -0.83 -1.11
C ARG A 164 11.26 -0.44 0.36
N GLY A 165 10.04 -0.60 0.90
CA GLY A 165 9.71 -0.44 2.30
C GLY A 165 9.51 -1.80 2.98
N LEU A 166 10.28 -2.07 4.05
CA LEU A 166 10.06 -3.25 4.87
C LEU A 166 8.95 -2.97 5.87
N LEU A 167 7.84 -3.71 5.76
CA LEU A 167 6.74 -3.66 6.73
C LEU A 167 7.14 -4.32 8.04
N ALA A 168 6.76 -3.71 9.15
CA ALA A 168 7.04 -4.20 10.48
C ALA A 168 5.78 -4.26 11.34
N MET A 169 5.42 -5.49 11.72
CA MET A 169 4.29 -5.77 12.64
C MET A 169 4.48 -5.07 13.99
N PRO A 170 3.38 -4.77 14.71
CA PRO A 170 3.47 -4.28 16.08
C PRO A 170 4.05 -5.31 17.04
N GLY A 171 4.45 -4.84 18.22
CA GLY A 171 4.93 -5.69 19.30
C GLY A 171 6.16 -6.53 18.98
N VAL A 172 6.27 -7.68 19.61
CA VAL A 172 7.45 -8.57 19.51
C VAL A 172 7.64 -9.18 18.13
N THR A 173 6.55 -9.41 17.39
CA THR A 173 6.58 -10.01 16.05
C THR A 173 7.31 -9.16 15.01
N GLY A 174 7.33 -7.84 15.19
CA GLY A 174 8.01 -6.91 14.31
C GLY A 174 9.43 -6.52 14.74
N ILE A 175 9.96 -7.03 15.87
CA ILE A 175 11.28 -6.62 16.39
C ILE A 175 12.39 -6.84 15.36
N TRP A 176 12.40 -8.00 14.71
CA TRP A 176 13.40 -8.30 13.69
C TRP A 176 13.38 -7.28 12.55
N ALA A 177 12.21 -7.00 12.01
CA ALA A 177 12.04 -6.02 10.93
C ALA A 177 12.42 -4.60 11.35
N ARG A 178 12.14 -4.20 12.61
CA ARG A 178 12.49 -2.87 13.13
C ARG A 178 13.93 -2.73 13.62
N SER A 179 14.73 -3.80 13.57
CA SER A 179 16.11 -3.83 14.05
C SER A 179 17.08 -4.42 13.02
N PHE A 180 17.62 -5.61 13.28
CA PHE A 180 18.64 -6.24 12.44
C PHE A 180 18.16 -6.47 10.99
N GLY A 181 16.93 -6.93 10.79
CA GLY A 181 16.39 -7.18 9.45
C GLY A 181 16.41 -5.93 8.58
N PHE A 182 16.03 -4.79 9.15
CA PHE A 182 16.09 -3.51 8.43
C PHE A 182 17.52 -2.99 8.28
N MET A 183 18.34 -3.09 9.32
CA MET A 183 19.69 -2.53 9.35
C MET A 183 20.59 -3.15 8.30
N PHE A 184 20.53 -4.47 8.11
CA PHE A 184 21.38 -5.21 7.17
C PHE A 184 20.73 -5.48 5.81
N GLY A 185 19.45 -5.17 5.62
CA GLY A 185 18.75 -5.31 4.36
C GLY A 185 18.89 -4.09 3.44
N GLU A 186 18.64 -4.31 2.16
CA GLU A 186 18.67 -3.25 1.11
C GLU A 186 17.31 -2.58 0.95
N TYR A 187 16.81 -1.93 2.00
CA TYR A 187 15.52 -1.24 2.00
C TYR A 187 15.73 0.28 2.05
N GLN A 188 14.92 1.04 1.33
CA GLN A 188 14.95 2.49 1.32
C GLN A 188 14.05 3.09 2.40
N ALA A 189 13.04 2.31 2.86
CA ALA A 189 12.14 2.75 3.93
C ALA A 189 11.80 1.63 4.91
N LEU A 190 11.55 2.01 6.16
CA LEU A 190 10.88 1.19 7.17
C LEU A 190 9.42 1.61 7.25
N HIS A 191 8.52 0.62 7.20
CA HIS A 191 7.08 0.85 7.35
C HIS A 191 6.58 0.24 8.67
N PRO A 192 6.76 0.90 9.82
CA PRO A 192 6.31 0.39 11.12
C PRO A 192 4.84 0.71 11.37
N HIS A 193 4.18 -0.17 12.15
CA HIS A 193 2.85 0.11 12.69
C HIS A 193 2.92 1.26 13.72
N ILE A 194 1.92 2.13 13.74
CA ILE A 194 1.85 3.33 14.60
C ILE A 194 2.04 3.05 16.10
N SER A 195 1.56 1.91 16.59
CA SER A 195 1.74 1.53 18.00
C SER A 195 3.16 1.12 18.38
N SER A 196 4.06 0.99 17.42
CA SER A 196 5.43 0.48 17.62
C SER A 196 6.50 1.43 17.08
N VAL A 197 6.13 2.64 16.67
CA VAL A 197 7.07 3.68 16.24
C VAL A 197 7.41 4.61 17.40
N SER A 198 8.66 5.07 17.46
CA SER A 198 9.10 6.13 18.38
C SER A 198 10.00 7.12 17.64
N ARG A 199 10.15 8.32 18.22
CA ARG A 199 11.02 9.35 17.70
C ARG A 199 12.48 8.87 17.56
N GLU A 200 12.96 8.10 18.54
CA GLU A 200 14.32 7.54 18.54
C GLU A 200 14.50 6.55 17.38
N GLN A 201 13.47 5.76 17.08
CA GLN A 201 13.50 4.84 15.94
C GLN A 201 13.59 5.62 14.62
N ILE A 202 12.80 6.67 14.43
CA ILE A 202 12.83 7.53 13.24
C ILE A 202 14.24 8.11 13.05
N LEU A 203 14.80 8.74 14.09
CA LEU A 203 16.14 9.29 14.05
C LEU A 203 17.22 8.25 13.74
N ARG A 204 17.06 7.01 14.24
CA ARG A 204 17.98 5.91 13.94
C ARG A 204 17.94 5.52 12.46
N VAL A 205 16.73 5.44 11.88
CA VAL A 205 16.54 5.12 10.46
C VAL A 205 17.10 6.23 9.57
N HIS A 206 16.90 7.50 9.93
CA HIS A 206 17.45 8.65 9.21
C HIS A 206 18.98 8.68 9.21
N ARG A 207 19.65 8.26 10.31
CA ARG A 207 21.12 8.12 10.33
C ARG A 207 21.66 7.10 9.31
N LEU A 208 20.81 6.18 8.84
CA LEU A 208 21.14 5.25 7.75
C LEU A 208 20.80 5.82 6.36
N ASN A 209 20.43 7.09 6.27
CA ASN A 209 19.93 7.75 5.06
C ASN A 209 18.73 7.00 4.44
N ARG A 210 17.81 6.52 5.31
CA ARG A 210 16.60 5.79 4.94
C ARG A 210 15.37 6.49 5.52
N ARG A 211 14.19 6.17 4.99
CA ARG A 211 12.91 6.81 5.30
C ARG A 211 12.06 5.98 6.27
N VAL A 212 11.10 6.64 6.90
CA VAL A 212 10.08 6.01 7.76
C VAL A 212 8.69 6.42 7.26
N HIS A 213 7.88 5.43 6.86
CA HIS A 213 6.48 5.62 6.51
C HIS A 213 5.60 4.82 7.48
N VAL A 214 4.80 5.51 8.28
CA VAL A 214 4.04 4.89 9.41
C VAL A 214 2.63 4.51 8.98
N TRP A 215 2.19 3.31 9.34
CA TRP A 215 0.83 2.79 9.11
C TRP A 215 0.16 2.35 10.41
N THR A 216 -1.16 2.51 10.64
CA THR A 216 -2.01 3.47 9.98
C THR A 216 -2.30 4.60 10.97
N ALA A 217 -2.21 5.85 10.55
CA ALA A 217 -2.52 7.01 11.38
C ALA A 217 -3.81 7.66 10.88
N ASN A 218 -4.86 7.60 11.69
CA ASN A 218 -6.22 8.00 11.33
C ASN A 218 -6.73 9.20 12.14
N LEU A 219 -6.08 9.50 13.28
CA LEU A 219 -6.47 10.61 14.14
C LEU A 219 -5.58 11.83 13.89
N PRO A 220 -6.14 13.07 13.89
CA PRO A 220 -5.38 14.31 13.68
C PRO A 220 -4.18 14.44 14.62
N GLU A 221 -4.33 14.06 15.89
CA GLU A 221 -3.26 14.09 16.90
C GLU A 221 -2.15 13.08 16.61
N GLU A 222 -2.46 11.93 16.00
CA GLU A 222 -1.47 10.94 15.58
C GLU A 222 -0.64 11.49 14.42
N VAL A 223 -1.32 12.07 13.42
CA VAL A 223 -0.68 12.67 12.24
C VAL A 223 0.23 13.82 12.64
N THR A 224 -0.26 14.74 13.51
CA THR A 224 0.52 15.86 14.02
C THR A 224 1.75 15.39 14.79
N ARG A 225 1.59 14.42 15.70
CA ARG A 225 2.69 13.82 16.45
C ARG A 225 3.74 13.19 15.54
N LEU A 226 3.33 12.44 14.50
CA LEU A 226 4.25 11.82 13.55
C LEU A 226 5.00 12.88 12.73
N ARG A 227 4.33 13.95 12.28
CA ARG A 227 4.96 15.09 11.63
C ARG A 227 6.04 15.70 12.54
N ASP A 228 5.72 15.97 13.80
CA ASP A 228 6.62 16.58 14.78
C ASP A 228 7.80 15.64 15.15
N TRP A 229 7.66 14.35 14.96
CA TRP A 229 8.75 13.39 15.07
C TRP A 229 9.60 13.30 13.80
N GLY A 230 9.15 13.90 12.68
CA GLY A 230 9.86 13.99 11.42
C GLY A 230 9.73 12.74 10.55
N VAL A 231 8.56 12.05 10.54
CA VAL A 231 8.33 10.94 9.61
C VAL A 231 8.34 11.42 8.16
N ASP A 232 8.72 10.53 7.23
CA ASP A 232 8.76 10.84 5.80
C ASP A 232 7.43 10.58 5.11
N GLY A 233 6.59 9.69 5.67
CA GLY A 233 5.30 9.36 5.10
C GLY A 233 4.32 8.75 6.11
N ILE A 234 3.05 8.86 5.79
CA ILE A 234 1.93 8.37 6.60
C ILE A 234 0.96 7.63 5.69
N PHE A 235 0.57 6.42 6.10
CA PHE A 235 -0.58 5.73 5.53
C PHE A 235 -1.80 6.05 6.38
N SER A 236 -2.90 6.46 5.75
CA SER A 236 -4.14 6.81 6.44
C SER A 236 -5.37 6.23 5.71
N ASP A 237 -6.35 5.76 6.47
CA ASP A 237 -7.66 5.33 5.98
C ASP A 237 -8.51 6.53 5.54
N ASP A 238 -8.24 7.71 6.11
CA ASP A 238 -8.86 8.99 5.77
C ASP A 238 -7.79 10.01 5.35
N PRO A 239 -7.40 10.03 4.06
CA PRO A 239 -6.37 10.94 3.57
C PRO A 239 -6.74 12.41 3.73
N GLN A 240 -8.04 12.76 3.70
CA GLN A 240 -8.49 14.15 3.88
C GLN A 240 -8.21 14.63 5.30
N THR A 241 -8.59 13.85 6.30
CA THR A 241 -8.29 14.15 7.72
C THR A 241 -6.78 14.27 7.95
N ALA A 242 -5.99 13.37 7.37
CA ALA A 242 -4.53 13.42 7.48
C ALA A 242 -3.95 14.71 6.84
N LEU A 243 -4.41 15.09 5.65
CA LEU A 243 -3.96 16.31 4.98
C LEU A 243 -4.36 17.57 5.75
N GLN A 244 -5.58 17.64 6.30
CA GLN A 244 -6.03 18.77 7.14
C GLN A 244 -5.16 18.91 8.40
N ALA A 245 -4.83 17.82 9.07
CA ALA A 245 -3.95 17.82 10.24
C ALA A 245 -2.51 18.30 9.91
N LEU A 246 -2.10 18.19 8.64
CA LEU A 246 -0.82 18.71 8.12
C LEU A 246 -0.93 20.15 7.59
N GLY A 247 -2.12 20.79 7.64
CA GLY A 247 -2.36 22.10 7.07
C GLY A 247 -2.35 22.14 5.52
N ARG A 248 -2.64 20.99 4.88
CA ARG A 248 -2.58 20.79 3.41
C ARG A 248 -3.95 20.55 2.76
N GLY A 249 -4.99 20.40 3.54
CA GLY A 249 -6.36 20.21 3.05
C GLY A 249 -7.10 21.55 2.94
N SER A 250 -7.90 21.71 1.87
CA SER A 250 -8.89 22.78 1.75
C SER A 250 -10.22 22.36 2.37
#